data_38c5ddf08fcae20bfc0b9daf29cc7f31
#
_entry.id   38c5ddf08fcae20bfc0b9daf29cc7f31
#
_cell.length_a   1.000
_cell.length_b   1.000
_cell.length_c   1.000
_cell.angle_alpha   90.00
_cell.angle_beta   90.00
_cell.angle_gamma   90.00
#
_symmetry.space_group_name_H-M   'P 1'
#
loop_
_entity.id
_entity.type
_entity.pdbx_description
1 polymer ?
#
loop_
_entity_poly.entity_id
_entity_poly.type
_entity_poly.pdbx_seq_one_letter_code
_entity_poly.pdbx_strand_id
1 'polypeptide(L)'
;MKKFSIAMLSMVLAGSMLLTGCGGSKTADSSSDAQDSTTSTSADGGTLRMGTNATFPPYEFVGDDGNVQGIDADIAAAIADKLGMKLEITDMEFDSLIPALQSDTIDMGLAGMTVTPERQESVDFSDGYYESGSALVV
;
A
#
# COMPACT_ATOMS: atom_id res chain seq x y z
N MET A 1 -20.11 -2.14 -32.91
CA MET A 1 -20.88 -3.38 -32.70
C MET A 1 -20.03 -4.56 -33.18
N LYS A 2 -19.30 -5.23 -32.29
CA LYS A 2 -18.70 -6.55 -32.58
C LYS A 2 -18.80 -7.37 -31.30
N LYS A 3 -19.70 -8.34 -31.34
CA LYS A 3 -19.95 -9.32 -30.30
C LYS A 3 -18.88 -10.39 -30.38
N PHE A 4 -18.08 -10.60 -29.33
CA PHE A 4 -17.25 -11.77 -29.19
C PHE A 4 -17.91 -12.76 -28.21
N SER A 5 -18.35 -13.87 -28.77
CA SER A 5 -18.81 -15.03 -28.03
C SER A 5 -17.60 -15.79 -27.46
N ILE A 6 -17.58 -16.03 -26.17
CA ILE A 6 -16.60 -16.91 -25.52
C ILE A 6 -17.28 -18.25 -25.25
N ALA A 7 -16.78 -19.28 -25.91
CA ALA A 7 -17.20 -20.65 -25.73
C ALA A 7 -16.61 -21.23 -24.44
N MET A 8 -17.46 -21.86 -23.63
CA MET A 8 -17.12 -22.70 -22.48
C MET A 8 -16.36 -23.95 -22.93
N LEU A 9 -15.30 -24.25 -22.19
CA LEU A 9 -14.72 -25.60 -22.21
C LEU A 9 -14.49 -26.05 -20.76
N SER A 10 -15.39 -26.92 -20.31
CA SER A 10 -15.33 -27.65 -19.05
C SER A 10 -14.34 -28.82 -19.18
N MET A 11 -13.43 -28.99 -18.24
CA MET A 11 -12.67 -30.22 -18.07
C MET A 11 -12.60 -30.64 -16.61
N VAL A 12 -13.40 -31.62 -16.27
CA VAL A 12 -13.46 -32.35 -15.00
C VAL A 12 -12.34 -33.41 -15.03
N LEU A 13 -11.49 -33.41 -14.00
CA LEU A 13 -10.68 -34.60 -13.69
C LEU A 13 -10.74 -34.84 -12.17
N ALA A 14 -11.41 -35.91 -11.83
CA ALA A 14 -11.45 -36.56 -10.54
C ALA A 14 -10.20 -37.42 -10.36
N GLY A 15 -9.56 -37.35 -9.21
CA GLY A 15 -8.45 -38.21 -8.81
C GLY A 15 -8.38 -38.38 -7.32
N SER A 16 -9.05 -39.42 -6.82
CA SER A 16 -9.01 -39.89 -5.43
C SER A 16 -7.71 -40.64 -5.15
N MET A 17 -7.02 -40.36 -4.07
CA MET A 17 -6.13 -41.34 -3.42
C MET A 17 -6.22 -41.23 -1.89
N LEU A 18 -6.82 -42.27 -1.31
CA LEU A 18 -6.78 -42.64 0.10
C LEU A 18 -5.42 -43.29 0.41
N LEU A 19 -4.76 -42.85 1.45
CA LEU A 19 -3.80 -43.69 2.16
C LEU A 19 -4.00 -43.55 3.66
N THR A 20 -4.51 -44.62 4.23
CA THR A 20 -4.60 -44.96 5.67
C THR A 20 -3.22 -45.32 6.19
N GLY A 21 -2.83 -44.79 7.32
CA GLY A 21 -1.64 -45.21 8.06
C GLY A 21 -1.85 -44.99 9.56
N CYS A 22 -2.24 -46.06 10.24
CA CYS A 22 -2.46 -46.16 11.69
C CYS A 22 -1.17 -46.58 12.38
N GLY A 23 -0.87 -46.09 13.59
CA GLY A 23 -0.04 -46.86 14.53
C GLY A 23 0.84 -46.06 15.48
N GLY A 24 0.51 -46.09 16.79
CA GLY A 24 1.52 -46.15 17.85
C GLY A 24 1.42 -45.13 18.99
N SER A 25 0.71 -45.52 20.07
CA SER A 25 0.75 -44.88 21.39
C SER A 25 2.12 -44.94 22.06
N LYS A 26 2.53 -43.89 22.85
CA LYS A 26 2.88 -43.96 24.28
C LYS A 26 3.23 -42.60 24.87
N THR A 27 2.42 -42.23 25.82
CA THR A 27 2.58 -41.60 27.17
C THR A 27 3.84 -40.82 27.55
N ALA A 28 3.51 -39.62 28.11
CA ALA A 28 4.07 -38.89 29.29
C ALA A 28 5.44 -38.20 29.07
N ASP A 29 5.61 -36.95 29.34
CA ASP A 29 5.52 -36.21 30.58
C ASP A 29 5.74 -34.70 30.33
N SER A 30 5.09 -33.90 31.14
CA SER A 30 5.22 -32.51 31.52
C SER A 30 6.51 -31.76 31.18
N SER A 31 6.39 -30.59 30.57
CA SER A 31 6.90 -29.32 31.10
C SER A 31 6.43 -28.15 30.25
N SER A 32 5.74 -27.24 30.88
CA SER A 32 5.33 -25.92 30.42
C SER A 32 6.52 -25.09 30.00
N ASP A 33 6.49 -24.65 28.74
CA ASP A 33 7.11 -23.39 28.36
C ASP A 33 6.13 -22.65 27.43
N ALA A 34 5.57 -21.60 27.98
CA ALA A 34 4.71 -20.67 27.24
C ALA A 34 5.61 -19.85 26.32
N GLN A 35 5.87 -20.38 25.14
CA GLN A 35 6.47 -19.63 24.07
C GLN A 35 5.35 -18.86 23.37
N ASP A 36 5.25 -17.59 23.75
CA ASP A 36 4.49 -16.57 23.07
C ASP A 36 4.91 -16.53 21.59
N SER A 37 4.22 -17.34 20.80
CA SER A 37 4.30 -17.28 19.36
C SER A 37 3.49 -16.08 18.93
N THR A 38 4.11 -14.91 18.91
CA THR A 38 3.64 -13.82 18.07
C THR A 38 3.64 -14.34 16.63
N THR A 39 2.48 -14.88 16.25
CA THR A 39 2.16 -15.16 14.86
C THR A 39 2.15 -13.82 14.13
N SER A 40 3.27 -13.45 13.56
CA SER A 40 3.34 -12.43 12.52
C SER A 40 2.50 -12.98 11.36
N THR A 41 1.22 -12.66 11.38
CA THR A 41 0.36 -12.81 10.21
C THR A 41 0.94 -11.81 9.21
N SER A 42 1.77 -12.28 8.30
CA SER A 42 2.10 -11.55 7.09
C SER A 42 0.80 -11.44 6.31
N ALA A 43 0.02 -10.41 6.59
CA ALA A 43 -1.03 -9.98 5.72
C ALA A 43 -0.33 -9.55 4.43
N ASP A 44 -0.44 -10.35 3.37
CA ASP A 44 -0.01 -9.97 2.02
C ASP A 44 -1.06 -8.99 1.47
N GLY A 45 -1.12 -7.81 2.11
CA GLY A 45 -2.08 -6.75 1.81
C GLY A 45 -1.79 -6.01 0.50
N GLY A 46 -0.79 -6.47 -0.25
CA GLY A 46 -0.35 -5.80 -1.48
C GLY A 46 0.58 -4.61 -1.21
N THR A 47 0.76 -3.77 -2.22
CA THR A 47 1.61 -2.57 -2.16
C THR A 47 0.77 -1.31 -2.29
N LEU A 48 0.97 -0.35 -1.39
CA LEU A 48 0.43 1.00 -1.47
C LEU A 48 1.48 1.88 -2.16
N ARG A 49 1.17 2.34 -3.36
CA ARG A 49 2.07 3.16 -4.17
C ARG A 49 1.77 4.63 -3.92
N MET A 50 2.73 5.34 -3.34
CA MET A 50 2.66 6.77 -3.08
C MET A 50 3.51 7.53 -4.10
N GLY A 51 2.96 8.59 -4.69
CA GLY A 51 3.70 9.60 -5.43
C GLY A 51 3.92 10.86 -4.60
N THR A 52 5.09 11.47 -4.73
CA THR A 52 5.45 12.71 -4.07
C THR A 52 6.40 13.53 -4.96
N ASN A 53 6.63 14.81 -4.59
CA ASN A 53 7.70 15.63 -5.18
C ASN A 53 8.69 16.02 -4.07
N ALA A 54 9.74 15.20 -3.90
CA ALA A 54 10.63 15.23 -2.74
C ALA A 54 11.60 16.42 -2.74
N THR A 55 11.06 17.64 -2.89
CA THR A 55 11.81 18.90 -2.92
C THR A 55 11.33 19.93 -1.91
N PHE A 56 10.46 19.55 -0.96
CA PHE A 56 9.76 20.47 -0.05
C PHE A 56 9.93 20.09 1.43
N PRO A 57 11.14 20.22 2.02
CA PRO A 57 11.35 19.95 3.44
C PRO A 57 10.55 20.95 4.32
N PRO A 58 10.01 20.51 5.47
CA PRO A 58 10.16 19.19 6.09
C PRO A 58 9.11 18.18 5.67
N TYR A 59 8.26 18.47 4.68
CA TYR A 59 7.13 17.62 4.28
C TYR A 59 7.61 16.42 3.47
N GLU A 60 8.35 16.66 2.39
CA GLU A 60 8.91 15.63 1.54
C GLU A 60 10.28 16.08 0.98
N PHE A 61 11.28 15.25 1.18
CA PHE A 61 12.65 15.51 0.69
C PHE A 61 13.44 14.21 0.57
N VAL A 62 14.48 14.23 -0.24
CA VAL A 62 15.42 13.12 -0.33
C VAL A 62 16.44 13.26 0.79
N GLY A 63 16.54 12.23 1.66
CA GLY A 63 17.52 12.18 2.73
C GLY A 63 18.93 11.83 2.26
N ASP A 64 19.89 11.86 3.18
CA ASP A 64 21.30 11.56 2.90
C ASP A 64 21.51 10.10 2.43
N ASP A 65 20.58 9.22 2.78
CA ASP A 65 20.56 7.81 2.38
C ASP A 65 19.93 7.58 0.99
N GLY A 66 19.47 8.64 0.33
CA GLY A 66 18.82 8.61 -0.96
C GLY A 66 17.35 8.20 -0.94
N ASN A 67 16.76 8.01 0.25
CA ASN A 67 15.34 7.70 0.39
C ASN A 67 14.50 8.96 0.59
N VAL A 68 13.25 8.92 0.16
CA VAL A 68 12.28 9.97 0.46
C VAL A 68 11.92 9.92 1.94
N GLN A 69 11.99 11.06 2.60
CA GLN A 69 11.73 11.26 4.01
C GLN A 69 10.85 12.49 4.22
N GLY A 70 10.28 12.63 5.42
CA GLY A 70 9.50 13.79 5.83
C GLY A 70 8.12 13.42 6.34
N ILE A 71 7.35 14.44 6.69
CA ILE A 71 6.01 14.28 7.28
C ILE A 71 5.09 13.46 6.37
N ASP A 72 5.12 13.71 5.07
CA ASP A 72 4.28 13.03 4.10
C ASP A 72 4.64 11.54 3.96
N ALA A 73 5.94 11.22 4.00
CA ALA A 73 6.42 9.84 4.01
C ALA A 73 6.00 9.09 5.29
N ASP A 74 6.06 9.76 6.45
CA ASP A 74 5.65 9.18 7.74
C ASP A 74 4.13 8.94 7.78
N ILE A 75 3.33 9.86 7.24
CA ILE A 75 1.87 9.69 7.11
C ILE A 75 1.57 8.49 6.21
N ALA A 76 2.23 8.39 5.06
CA ALA A 76 2.05 7.27 4.14
C ALA A 76 2.41 5.93 4.78
N ALA A 77 3.51 5.87 5.53
CA ALA A 77 3.92 4.67 6.26
C ALA A 77 2.85 4.25 7.28
N ALA A 78 2.31 5.22 8.05
CA ALA A 78 1.26 4.93 9.02
C ALA A 78 -0.05 4.45 8.36
N ILE A 79 -0.37 4.93 7.16
CA ILE A 79 -1.52 4.45 6.38
C ILE A 79 -1.27 3.02 5.90
N ALA A 80 -0.11 2.75 5.30
CA ALA A 80 0.26 1.43 4.81
C ALA A 80 0.22 0.37 5.93
N ASP A 81 0.78 0.69 7.11
CA ASP A 81 0.76 -0.17 8.29
C ASP A 81 -0.68 -0.50 8.73
N LYS A 82 -1.56 0.49 8.77
CA LYS A 82 -2.97 0.28 9.12
C LYS A 82 -3.72 -0.60 8.12
N LEU A 83 -3.34 -0.53 6.85
CA LEU A 83 -3.91 -1.34 5.77
C LEU A 83 -3.26 -2.74 5.67
N GLY A 84 -2.16 -2.99 6.39
CA GLY A 84 -1.38 -4.21 6.27
C GLY A 84 -0.69 -4.33 4.91
N MET A 85 -0.38 -3.21 4.27
CA MET A 85 0.25 -3.12 2.94
C MET A 85 1.73 -2.74 3.06
N LYS A 86 2.50 -3.04 2.01
CA LYS A 86 3.85 -2.49 1.85
C LYS A 86 3.73 -1.10 1.26
N LEU A 87 4.55 -0.15 1.74
CA LEU A 87 4.65 1.17 1.14
C LEU A 87 5.73 1.18 0.06
N GLU A 88 5.42 1.77 -1.09
CA GLU A 88 6.37 2.12 -2.15
C GLU A 88 6.21 3.61 -2.46
N ILE A 89 7.30 4.38 -2.34
CA ILE A 89 7.30 5.83 -2.59
C ILE A 89 8.05 6.10 -3.88
N THR A 90 7.41 6.84 -4.79
CA THR A 90 8.01 7.30 -6.04
C THR A 90 8.12 8.81 -6.05
N ASP A 91 9.35 9.33 -6.16
CA ASP A 91 9.62 10.73 -6.40
C ASP A 91 9.35 11.07 -7.87
N MET A 92 8.54 12.11 -8.11
CA MET A 92 8.17 12.56 -9.45
C MET A 92 7.87 14.05 -9.47
N GLU A 93 7.81 14.63 -10.68
CA GLU A 93 7.40 16.03 -10.84
C GLU A 93 5.99 16.26 -10.31
N PHE A 94 5.78 17.39 -9.59
CA PHE A 94 4.51 17.73 -8.96
C PHE A 94 3.31 17.68 -9.92
N ASP A 95 3.49 18.21 -11.12
CA ASP A 95 2.45 18.25 -12.15
C ASP A 95 2.11 16.85 -12.73
N SER A 96 2.94 15.85 -12.44
CA SER A 96 2.72 14.46 -12.84
C SER A 96 1.89 13.64 -11.85
N LEU A 97 1.68 14.14 -10.64
CA LEU A 97 0.98 13.41 -9.58
C LEU A 97 -0.48 13.11 -9.94
N ILE A 98 -1.23 14.12 -10.38
CA ILE A 98 -2.65 13.94 -10.78
C ILE A 98 -2.78 12.99 -11.97
N PRO A 99 -2.02 13.17 -13.08
CA PRO A 99 -2.00 12.18 -14.16
C PRO A 99 -1.64 10.75 -13.71
N ALA A 100 -0.70 10.60 -12.77
CA ALA A 100 -0.31 9.29 -12.26
C ALA A 100 -1.42 8.62 -11.43
N LEU A 101 -2.20 9.39 -10.64
CA LEU A 101 -3.40 8.93 -9.95
C LEU A 101 -4.48 8.49 -10.94
N GLN A 102 -4.76 9.31 -11.96
CA GLN A 102 -5.78 9.01 -12.98
C GLN A 102 -5.46 7.78 -13.84
N SER A 103 -4.19 7.45 -13.98
CA SER A 103 -3.72 6.28 -14.73
C SER A 103 -3.46 5.04 -13.86
N ASP A 104 -3.83 5.08 -12.58
CA ASP A 104 -3.57 4.03 -11.60
C ASP A 104 -2.08 3.63 -11.50
N THR A 105 -1.17 4.55 -11.82
CA THR A 105 0.28 4.35 -11.64
C THR A 105 0.68 4.45 -10.17
N ILE A 106 0.03 5.33 -9.43
CA ILE A 106 0.10 5.48 -7.98
C ILE A 106 -1.30 5.39 -7.38
N ASP A 107 -1.39 4.99 -6.11
CA ASP A 107 -2.65 4.84 -5.38
C ASP A 107 -2.99 6.08 -4.56
N MET A 108 -1.96 6.85 -4.15
CA MET A 108 -2.11 8.10 -3.43
C MET A 108 -0.97 9.08 -3.73
N GLY A 109 -1.27 10.37 -3.63
CA GLY A 109 -0.30 11.45 -3.74
C GLY A 109 -0.24 12.26 -2.45
N LEU A 110 0.94 12.39 -1.84
CA LEU A 110 1.22 13.32 -0.74
C LEU A 110 2.40 14.20 -1.16
N ALA A 111 2.16 15.49 -1.28
CA ALA A 111 3.15 16.46 -1.77
C ALA A 111 2.75 17.90 -1.36
N GLY A 112 2.22 18.06 -0.15
CA GLY A 112 1.72 19.36 0.31
C GLY A 112 0.67 19.98 -0.64
N MET A 113 -0.08 19.16 -1.35
CA MET A 113 -0.98 19.59 -2.41
C MET A 113 -2.20 20.34 -1.88
N THR A 114 -2.34 21.60 -2.25
CA THR A 114 -3.53 22.40 -1.89
C THR A 114 -4.77 21.86 -2.61
N VAL A 115 -5.85 21.69 -1.86
CA VAL A 115 -7.18 21.35 -2.41
C VAL A 115 -7.72 22.56 -3.18
N THR A 116 -7.98 22.38 -4.46
CA THR A 116 -8.62 23.38 -5.32
C THR A 116 -9.80 22.77 -6.07
N PRO A 117 -10.82 23.58 -6.43
CA PRO A 117 -11.95 23.04 -7.21
C PRO A 117 -11.51 22.36 -8.51
N GLU A 118 -10.53 22.93 -9.20
CA GLU A 118 -9.99 22.37 -10.45
C GLU A 118 -9.38 20.97 -10.24
N ARG A 119 -8.60 20.79 -9.16
CA ARG A 119 -8.01 19.48 -8.85
C ARG A 119 -9.05 18.46 -8.41
N GLN A 120 -10.09 18.90 -7.68
CA GLN A 120 -11.21 18.06 -7.26
C GLN A 120 -12.07 17.56 -8.43
N GLU A 121 -12.00 18.18 -9.60
CA GLU A 121 -12.63 17.64 -10.81
C GLU A 121 -11.89 16.40 -11.35
N SER A 122 -10.67 16.19 -10.92
CA SER A 122 -9.78 15.15 -11.47
C SER A 122 -9.47 14.01 -10.48
N VAL A 123 -9.42 14.32 -9.19
CA VAL A 123 -9.07 13.37 -8.11
C VAL A 123 -9.82 13.70 -6.82
N ASP A 124 -10.00 12.71 -5.97
CA ASP A 124 -10.52 12.88 -4.62
C ASP A 124 -9.43 13.33 -3.66
N PHE A 125 -9.82 14.08 -2.63
CA PHE A 125 -8.94 14.54 -1.55
C PHE A 125 -9.42 14.02 -0.20
N SER A 126 -8.47 13.78 0.70
CA SER A 126 -8.74 13.57 2.13
C SER A 126 -9.11 14.89 2.81
N ASP A 127 -9.47 14.80 4.10
CA ASP A 127 -9.44 15.98 4.97
C ASP A 127 -8.03 16.59 5.00
N GLY A 128 -7.97 17.91 5.20
CA GLY A 128 -6.68 18.61 5.33
C GLY A 128 -5.90 18.13 6.56
N TYR A 129 -4.63 17.77 6.39
CA TYR A 129 -3.73 17.37 7.47
C TYR A 129 -2.80 18.53 7.92
N TYR A 130 -2.76 19.63 7.16
CA TYR A 130 -1.97 20.81 7.46
C TYR A 130 -2.63 22.08 6.93
N GLU A 131 -2.58 23.16 7.71
CA GLU A 131 -3.00 24.50 7.29
C GLU A 131 -1.76 25.35 6.96
N SER A 132 -1.63 25.78 5.71
CA SER A 132 -0.53 26.64 5.27
C SER A 132 -1.01 28.00 4.80
N GLY A 133 -0.14 29.00 4.89
CA GLY A 133 -0.35 30.34 4.34
C GLY A 133 0.83 30.78 3.49
N SER A 134 0.55 31.49 2.39
CA SER A 134 1.59 32.11 1.59
C SER A 134 1.74 33.58 1.97
N ALA A 135 2.97 34.06 2.16
CA ALA A 135 3.29 35.44 2.41
C ALA A 135 4.26 35.97 1.35
N LEU A 136 4.02 37.17 0.87
CA LEU A 136 4.98 37.92 0.04
C LEU A 136 5.93 38.66 0.97
N VAL A 137 7.22 38.40 0.81
CA VAL A 137 8.29 39.16 1.46
C VAL A 137 8.74 40.23 0.46
N VAL A 138 8.57 41.51 0.82
CA VAL A 138 8.98 42.66 0.03
C VAL A 138 10.13 43.41 0.72
#